data_5fb435f9d2b7e96478a8b1eb56f3c01e
#
_entry.id   5fb435f9d2b7e96478a8b1eb56f3c01e
#
_cell.length_a   1.000
_cell.length_b   1.000
_cell.length_c   1.000
_cell.angle_alpha   90.00
_cell.angle_beta   90.00
_cell.angle_gamma   90.00
#
_symmetry.space_group_name_H-M   'P 1'
#
loop_
_entity.id
_entity.type
_entity.pdbx_description
1 polymer ?
#
loop_
_entity_poly.entity_id
_entity_poly.type
_entity_poly.pdbx_seq_one_letter_code
_entity_poly.pdbx_strand_id
1 'polypeptide(L)'
;LSQKFYTIDKVKLTMAGKRIVLTADRSLMTNYRGNFLYGFIACGPYEVLPEWVFDKVFCPPVETDPITGEAKVAQVGLRRVESALLQGYKRDEIMTVNPDYIEKSIGADTKIVGINVMDPLGMAPVTTTMSPEKLSYVAMKFKKLCANIIQLKKKYDFKVVVGGNGAWELAKSDRMKVHGIDTVVVGEADELALDLFHELETGNAPELMHCYVKNIQNIPEITAPTVNSLIEAMRGCGRGCDFCDVNKRSKKDLPVERLQREAKINLDYGFDSVWLHSDEMLLYGCDNRDFQPNYDAITTLWKGLKDLGANFVGTTHMTFSAVAADPKLIKDISEINDMHKSGRWISTNLGIETVAPDMVKKHLGIKAKPFSPDEWGWVVREGAQILNKNHWFPAATIIIGWPDETPDQVQYTIDMMRDFRAFNFRGLVAPLLYQDFSEKNSMHFGNLNEAQFTLFWKCWENNLRVINDIIPIILRNKTYGPPMKIFMYGLIKAGTWAIMRYLRGLCK
;
A
#
# COMPACT_ATOMS: atom_id res chain seq x y z
N LEU A 1 -59.43 19.61 34.32
CA LEU A 1 -58.84 18.66 33.33
C LEU A 1 -57.32 18.77 33.40
N SER A 2 -56.70 17.89 34.21
CA SER A 2 -55.26 17.84 34.41
C SER A 2 -54.60 17.07 33.24
N GLN A 3 -53.75 17.73 32.51
CA GLN A 3 -52.81 17.07 31.56
C GLN A 3 -51.67 16.44 32.34
N LYS A 4 -51.65 15.11 32.40
CA LYS A 4 -50.47 14.34 32.82
C LYS A 4 -49.45 14.40 31.69
N PHE A 5 -48.34 15.12 31.86
CA PHE A 5 -47.16 15.00 31.03
C PHE A 5 -46.50 13.64 31.33
N TYR A 6 -46.50 12.74 30.36
CA TYR A 6 -45.64 11.56 30.39
C TYR A 6 -44.22 11.99 30.05
N THR A 7 -43.36 11.99 31.02
CA THR A 7 -41.90 12.04 30.83
C THR A 7 -41.49 10.70 30.19
N ILE A 8 -41.20 10.72 28.91
CA ILE A 8 -40.54 9.60 28.25
C ILE A 8 -39.11 9.61 28.78
N ASP A 9 -38.79 8.71 29.70
CA ASP A 9 -37.42 8.38 30.07
C ASP A 9 -36.69 7.99 28.79
N LYS A 10 -35.70 8.78 28.39
CA LYS A 10 -34.73 8.41 27.37
C LYS A 10 -33.98 7.18 27.88
N VAL A 11 -34.54 5.99 27.64
CA VAL A 11 -33.78 4.76 27.68
C VAL A 11 -32.59 4.96 26.72
N LYS A 12 -31.41 5.21 27.25
CA LYS A 12 -30.16 5.08 26.51
C LYS A 12 -30.12 3.62 26.06
N LEU A 13 -30.54 3.35 24.81
CA LEU A 13 -30.19 2.11 24.16
C LEU A 13 -28.66 2.09 24.09
N THR A 14 -28.05 1.44 25.05
CA THR A 14 -26.64 1.04 24.94
C THR A 14 -26.58 0.06 23.77
N MET A 15 -25.90 0.45 22.69
CA MET A 15 -25.65 -0.46 21.57
C MET A 15 -24.89 -1.66 22.14
N ALA A 16 -25.37 -2.86 21.87
CA ALA A 16 -24.73 -4.10 22.33
C ALA A 16 -23.27 -4.18 21.80
N GLY A 17 -23.05 -3.70 20.59
CA GLY A 17 -21.77 -3.80 19.89
C GLY A 17 -21.53 -5.20 19.34
N LYS A 18 -20.41 -5.38 18.65
CA LYS A 18 -19.91 -6.69 18.20
C LYS A 18 -18.78 -7.13 19.12
N ARG A 19 -18.69 -8.42 19.38
CA ARG A 19 -17.64 -8.99 20.24
C ARG A 19 -16.24 -8.63 19.72
N ILE A 20 -16.04 -8.73 18.40
CA ILE A 20 -14.80 -8.37 17.72
C ILE A 20 -15.11 -7.34 16.63
N VAL A 21 -14.45 -6.20 16.69
CA VAL A 21 -14.52 -5.14 15.68
C VAL A 21 -13.18 -5.03 14.98
N LEU A 22 -13.14 -5.23 13.68
CA LEU A 22 -11.96 -5.06 12.85
C LEU A 22 -12.07 -3.77 12.05
N THR A 23 -11.00 -2.98 11.97
CA THR A 23 -10.98 -1.73 11.22
C THR A 23 -9.58 -1.34 10.77
N ALA A 24 -9.48 -0.26 10.01
CA ALA A 24 -8.26 0.47 9.71
C ALA A 24 -8.59 1.95 9.65
N ASP A 25 -7.59 2.82 9.60
CA ASP A 25 -7.85 4.24 9.42
C ASP A 25 -8.45 4.55 8.04
N ARG A 26 -9.00 5.76 7.90
CA ARG A 26 -9.71 6.18 6.69
C ARG A 26 -8.86 6.08 5.42
N SER A 27 -7.55 6.35 5.49
CA SER A 27 -6.65 6.28 4.33
C SER A 27 -6.43 4.86 3.82
N LEU A 28 -6.72 3.86 4.64
CA LEU A 28 -6.72 2.44 4.27
C LEU A 28 -8.11 1.91 3.91
N MET A 29 -9.19 2.48 4.46
CA MET A 29 -10.57 2.09 4.17
C MET A 29 -11.15 2.92 3.02
N THR A 30 -10.44 2.95 1.90
CA THR A 30 -10.79 3.66 0.67
C THR A 30 -10.28 2.89 -0.55
N ASN A 31 -10.93 3.09 -1.69
CA ASN A 31 -10.46 2.57 -2.98
C ASN A 31 -9.68 3.60 -3.80
N TYR A 32 -9.45 4.81 -3.25
CA TYR A 32 -8.80 5.91 -3.96
C TYR A 32 -9.37 6.15 -5.40
N ARG A 33 -10.66 5.89 -5.59
CA ARG A 33 -11.35 5.93 -6.90
C ARG A 33 -10.70 5.04 -7.97
N GLY A 34 -10.07 3.94 -7.57
CA GLY A 34 -9.34 3.05 -8.46
C GLY A 34 -8.03 3.65 -9.00
N ASN A 35 -7.51 4.70 -8.38
CA ASN A 35 -6.26 5.34 -8.78
C ASN A 35 -5.24 5.31 -7.63
N PHE A 36 -4.29 4.38 -7.68
CA PHE A 36 -3.27 4.22 -6.63
C PHE A 36 -2.41 5.47 -6.42
N LEU A 37 -2.26 6.36 -7.43
CA LEU A 37 -1.52 7.61 -7.28
C LEU A 37 -2.13 8.53 -6.22
N TYR A 38 -3.43 8.39 -5.95
CA TYR A 38 -4.08 9.16 -4.88
C TYR A 38 -3.63 8.68 -3.48
N GLY A 39 -3.17 7.44 -3.35
CA GLY A 39 -2.53 6.95 -2.12
C GLY A 39 -1.27 7.73 -1.76
N PHE A 40 -0.49 8.19 -2.76
CA PHE A 40 0.66 9.05 -2.50
C PHE A 40 0.25 10.43 -1.95
N ILE A 41 -0.93 10.96 -2.29
CA ILE A 41 -1.43 12.21 -1.71
C ILE A 41 -1.66 12.06 -0.21
N ALA A 42 -2.04 10.86 0.25
CA ALA A 42 -2.19 10.58 1.68
C ALA A 42 -0.88 10.67 2.47
N CYS A 43 0.26 10.46 1.80
CA CYS A 43 1.60 10.65 2.37
C CYS A 43 2.01 12.13 2.45
N GLY A 44 1.29 13.03 1.79
CA GLY A 44 1.55 14.48 1.79
C GLY A 44 1.14 15.17 3.10
N PRO A 45 1.64 16.42 3.33
CA PRO A 45 1.33 17.17 4.54
C PRO A 45 -0.17 17.45 4.67
N TYR A 46 -0.72 17.21 5.86
CA TYR A 46 -2.13 17.39 6.19
C TYR A 46 -2.64 18.84 5.92
N GLU A 47 -1.75 19.83 5.99
CA GLU A 47 -2.12 21.25 5.84
C GLU A 47 -2.28 21.70 4.37
N VAL A 48 -1.88 20.88 3.40
CA VAL A 48 -1.84 21.29 1.98
C VAL A 48 -3.25 21.41 1.39
N LEU A 49 -4.17 20.53 1.79
CA LEU A 49 -5.57 20.54 1.33
C LEU A 49 -6.50 20.50 2.54
N PRO A 50 -7.65 21.20 2.49
CA PRO A 50 -8.69 21.00 3.50
C PRO A 50 -9.10 19.53 3.59
N GLU A 51 -9.24 19.00 4.78
CA GLU A 51 -9.55 17.59 5.02
C GLU A 51 -10.79 17.11 4.25
N TRP A 52 -11.84 17.93 4.19
CA TRP A 52 -13.05 17.57 3.45
C TRP A 52 -12.82 17.39 1.94
N VAL A 53 -11.85 18.15 1.37
CA VAL A 53 -11.43 17.98 -0.04
C VAL A 53 -10.71 16.64 -0.19
N PHE A 54 -9.74 16.38 0.70
CA PHE A 54 -9.03 15.10 0.69
C PHE A 54 -10.01 13.93 0.78
N ASP A 55 -10.92 13.94 1.75
CA ASP A 55 -11.87 12.85 2.00
C ASP A 55 -12.86 12.63 0.85
N LYS A 56 -13.40 13.71 0.27
CA LYS A 56 -14.41 13.58 -0.79
C LYS A 56 -13.83 13.31 -2.17
N VAL A 57 -12.66 13.88 -2.45
CA VAL A 57 -12.08 13.83 -3.80
C VAL A 57 -11.12 12.64 -3.96
N PHE A 58 -10.18 12.48 -3.04
CA PHE A 58 -9.10 11.50 -3.15
C PHE A 58 -9.34 10.23 -2.35
N CYS A 59 -9.95 10.35 -1.18
CA CYS A 59 -10.09 9.29 -0.19
C CYS A 59 -11.57 9.02 0.16
N PRO A 60 -12.45 8.71 -0.83
CA PRO A 60 -13.84 8.35 -0.53
C PRO A 60 -13.88 7.07 0.31
N PRO A 61 -14.88 6.91 1.21
CA PRO A 61 -15.00 5.69 1.99
C PRO A 61 -15.27 4.48 1.09
N VAL A 62 -14.88 3.30 1.55
CA VAL A 62 -15.35 2.04 0.98
C VAL A 62 -16.87 1.95 1.10
N GLU A 63 -17.50 1.13 0.26
CA GLU A 63 -18.92 0.85 0.38
C GLU A 63 -19.23 0.28 1.77
N THR A 64 -20.21 0.88 2.42
CA THR A 64 -20.50 0.68 3.83
C THR A 64 -22.01 0.58 4.04
N ASP A 65 -22.45 -0.35 4.86
CA ASP A 65 -23.82 -0.38 5.34
C ASP A 65 -24.08 0.85 6.23
N PRO A 66 -25.01 1.73 5.88
CA PRO A 66 -25.22 2.99 6.60
C PRO A 66 -25.84 2.81 8.00
N ILE A 67 -26.42 1.64 8.28
CA ILE A 67 -27.07 1.33 9.56
C ILE A 67 -26.05 0.76 10.51
N THR A 68 -25.35 -0.30 10.10
CA THR A 68 -24.44 -1.06 10.94
C THR A 68 -23.01 -0.53 10.94
N GLY A 69 -22.59 0.17 9.89
CA GLY A 69 -21.22 0.59 9.67
C GLY A 69 -20.34 -0.52 9.09
N GLU A 70 -20.90 -1.68 8.74
CA GLU A 70 -20.15 -2.79 8.16
C GLU A 70 -19.57 -2.39 6.80
N ALA A 71 -18.26 -2.55 6.65
CA ALA A 71 -17.58 -2.32 5.40
C ALA A 71 -17.74 -3.52 4.45
N LYS A 72 -18.34 -3.27 3.28
CA LYS A 72 -18.57 -4.33 2.27
C LYS A 72 -17.26 -4.83 1.68
N VAL A 73 -16.28 -3.94 1.54
CA VAL A 73 -14.92 -4.26 1.10
C VAL A 73 -13.90 -3.77 2.13
N ALA A 74 -12.79 -4.50 2.31
CA ALA A 74 -11.73 -4.10 3.22
C ALA A 74 -10.36 -4.49 2.64
N GLN A 75 -9.28 -4.09 3.31
CA GLN A 75 -7.94 -4.50 2.90
C GLN A 75 -7.73 -6.00 3.01
N VAL A 76 -6.91 -6.57 2.12
CA VAL A 76 -6.63 -8.01 2.08
C VAL A 76 -6.12 -8.54 3.42
N GLY A 77 -5.19 -7.83 4.09
CA GLY A 77 -4.69 -8.22 5.41
C GLY A 77 -5.79 -8.27 6.47
N LEU A 78 -6.73 -7.32 6.45
CA LEU A 78 -7.86 -7.29 7.37
C LEU A 78 -8.83 -8.46 7.10
N ARG A 79 -9.07 -8.79 5.81
CA ARG A 79 -9.87 -9.96 5.40
C ARG A 79 -9.21 -11.28 5.78
N ARG A 80 -7.86 -11.36 5.76
CA ARG A 80 -7.12 -12.55 6.25
C ARG A 80 -7.36 -12.77 7.74
N VAL A 81 -7.22 -11.72 8.56
CA VAL A 81 -7.49 -11.78 10.01
C VAL A 81 -8.95 -12.15 10.25
N GLU A 82 -9.91 -11.53 9.58
CA GLU A 82 -11.33 -11.87 9.67
C GLU A 82 -11.55 -13.36 9.39
N SER A 83 -10.96 -13.90 8.31
CA SER A 83 -11.09 -15.32 7.94
C SER A 83 -10.41 -16.24 8.94
N ALA A 84 -9.28 -15.86 9.54
CA ALA A 84 -8.66 -16.63 10.61
C ALA A 84 -9.58 -16.72 11.84
N LEU A 85 -10.17 -15.61 12.23
CA LEU A 85 -11.09 -15.57 13.38
C LEU A 85 -12.36 -16.36 13.16
N LEU A 86 -12.87 -16.45 11.94
CA LEU A 86 -14.05 -17.26 11.59
C LEU A 86 -13.83 -18.78 11.77
N GLN A 87 -12.59 -19.23 12.01
CA GLN A 87 -12.32 -20.62 12.36
C GLN A 87 -12.71 -20.96 13.81
N GLY A 88 -12.85 -19.96 14.71
CA GLY A 88 -13.21 -20.16 16.11
C GLY A 88 -14.37 -19.29 16.62
N TYR A 89 -14.64 -18.15 15.95
CA TYR A 89 -15.74 -17.26 16.29
C TYR A 89 -16.88 -17.36 15.27
N LYS A 90 -18.11 -17.08 15.71
CA LYS A 90 -19.26 -17.02 14.80
C LYS A 90 -19.23 -15.74 13.97
N ARG A 91 -19.83 -15.80 12.77
CA ARG A 91 -19.90 -14.64 11.87
C ARG A 91 -20.59 -13.42 12.48
N ASP A 92 -21.60 -13.63 13.32
CA ASP A 92 -22.36 -12.56 13.98
C ASP A 92 -21.61 -11.92 15.15
N GLU A 93 -20.51 -12.53 15.62
CA GLU A 93 -19.64 -11.98 16.67
C GLU A 93 -18.57 -11.01 16.09
N ILE A 94 -18.25 -11.10 14.79
CA ILE A 94 -17.19 -10.33 14.13
C ILE A 94 -17.82 -9.32 13.17
N MET A 95 -17.27 -8.10 13.12
CA MET A 95 -17.63 -7.12 12.11
C MET A 95 -16.41 -6.32 11.66
N THR A 96 -16.17 -6.29 10.35
CA THR A 96 -15.22 -5.34 9.75
C THR A 96 -15.94 -4.03 9.48
N VAL A 97 -15.46 -2.95 10.08
CA VAL A 97 -16.17 -1.67 10.20
C VAL A 97 -15.41 -0.55 9.50
N ASN A 98 -16.15 0.30 8.79
CA ASN A 98 -15.61 1.57 8.32
C ASN A 98 -15.31 2.48 9.54
N PRO A 99 -14.10 3.08 9.64
CA PRO A 99 -13.70 3.89 10.80
C PRO A 99 -14.63 5.07 11.09
N ASP A 100 -15.35 5.60 10.09
CA ASP A 100 -16.32 6.67 10.28
C ASP A 100 -17.56 6.23 11.07
N TYR A 101 -17.76 4.91 11.25
CA TYR A 101 -18.87 4.31 11.98
C TYR A 101 -18.44 3.58 13.25
N ILE A 102 -17.17 3.71 13.66
CA ILE A 102 -16.60 2.95 14.78
C ILE A 102 -17.41 3.09 16.07
N GLU A 103 -17.95 4.28 16.34
CA GLU A 103 -18.77 4.57 17.53
C GLU A 103 -20.09 3.80 17.56
N LYS A 104 -20.61 3.40 16.39
CA LYS A 104 -21.86 2.62 16.29
C LYS A 104 -21.63 1.12 16.48
N SER A 105 -20.40 0.67 16.28
CA SER A 105 -20.07 -0.75 16.25
C SER A 105 -19.48 -1.28 17.54
N ILE A 106 -18.96 -0.39 18.39
CA ILE A 106 -18.42 -0.69 19.71
C ILE A 106 -19.50 -0.46 20.79
N GLY A 107 -19.68 -1.46 21.65
CA GLY A 107 -20.67 -1.43 22.72
C GLY A 107 -20.28 -2.28 23.92
N ALA A 108 -21.26 -2.62 24.76
CA ALA A 108 -21.03 -3.39 25.99
C ALA A 108 -20.48 -4.79 25.77
N ASP A 109 -20.82 -5.42 24.63
CA ASP A 109 -20.40 -6.77 24.30
C ASP A 109 -19.04 -6.83 23.60
N THR A 110 -18.48 -5.66 23.22
CA THR A 110 -17.20 -5.59 22.53
C THR A 110 -16.06 -5.99 23.46
N LYS A 111 -15.25 -6.95 23.04
CA LYS A 111 -14.07 -7.44 23.77
C LYS A 111 -12.76 -7.02 23.10
N ILE A 112 -12.72 -6.98 21.78
CA ILE A 112 -11.49 -6.68 21.03
C ILE A 112 -11.80 -5.75 19.87
N VAL A 113 -10.91 -4.77 19.68
CA VAL A 113 -10.84 -3.92 18.48
C VAL A 113 -9.49 -4.19 17.79
N GLY A 114 -9.53 -4.80 16.61
CA GLY A 114 -8.35 -5.04 15.77
C GLY A 114 -8.18 -3.95 14.71
N ILE A 115 -7.00 -3.36 14.63
CA ILE A 115 -6.68 -2.26 13.71
C ILE A 115 -5.56 -2.68 12.77
N ASN A 116 -5.81 -2.62 11.46
CA ASN A 116 -4.76 -2.78 10.45
C ASN A 116 -4.10 -1.42 10.16
N VAL A 117 -2.76 -1.39 10.12
CA VAL A 117 -1.99 -0.17 9.86
C VAL A 117 -0.94 -0.38 8.79
N MET A 118 -0.63 0.70 8.03
CA MET A 118 0.42 0.71 7.02
C MET A 118 1.52 1.73 7.33
N ASP A 119 1.16 2.94 7.73
CA ASP A 119 2.10 4.04 8.03
C ASP A 119 1.46 4.97 9.10
N PRO A 120 1.17 4.43 10.30
CA PRO A 120 0.33 5.09 11.30
C PRO A 120 0.94 6.36 11.89
N LEU A 121 2.26 6.47 11.92
CA LEU A 121 2.97 7.64 12.42
C LEU A 121 3.62 8.48 11.31
N GLY A 122 3.52 8.05 10.04
CA GLY A 122 4.13 8.73 8.91
C GLY A 122 5.64 8.51 8.82
N MET A 123 6.14 7.36 9.25
CA MET A 123 7.56 7.04 9.29
C MET A 123 8.04 6.25 8.06
N ALA A 124 7.14 5.84 7.19
CA ALA A 124 7.49 5.15 5.96
C ALA A 124 8.26 6.08 4.98
N PRO A 125 9.16 5.53 4.13
CA PRO A 125 10.04 6.32 3.26
C PRO A 125 9.30 7.32 2.35
N VAL A 126 8.13 6.98 1.85
CA VAL A 126 7.32 7.89 1.03
C VAL A 126 6.84 9.08 1.84
N THR A 127 6.31 8.82 3.03
CA THR A 127 5.75 9.87 3.89
C THR A 127 6.83 10.79 4.45
N THR A 128 7.95 10.25 4.91
CA THR A 128 9.08 11.05 5.40
C THR A 128 9.67 11.95 4.31
N THR A 129 9.62 11.50 3.05
CA THR A 129 10.05 12.32 1.90
C THR A 129 9.02 13.39 1.52
N MET A 130 7.72 13.06 1.51
CA MET A 130 6.67 13.99 1.07
C MET A 130 6.20 14.95 2.16
N SER A 131 6.33 14.57 3.42
CA SER A 131 5.92 15.34 4.60
C SER A 131 7.07 15.48 5.60
N PRO A 132 8.25 16.03 5.20
CA PRO A 132 9.36 16.15 6.12
C PRO A 132 8.95 17.01 7.32
N GLU A 133 9.10 16.46 8.53
CA GLU A 133 8.78 17.13 9.81
C GLU A 133 7.33 17.62 9.97
N LYS A 134 6.42 17.20 9.07
CA LYS A 134 5.01 17.58 9.10
C LYS A 134 4.12 16.36 9.28
N LEU A 135 2.96 16.60 9.88
CA LEU A 135 1.93 15.58 10.00
C LEU A 135 1.33 15.27 8.63
N SER A 136 1.39 14.03 8.20
CA SER A 136 0.78 13.54 6.96
C SER A 136 -0.72 13.27 7.12
N TYR A 137 -1.46 13.15 6.00
CA TYR A 137 -2.87 12.73 6.08
C TYR A 137 -3.00 11.32 6.67
N VAL A 138 -2.14 10.37 6.30
CA VAL A 138 -2.21 8.99 6.82
C VAL A 138 -2.05 8.97 8.33
N ALA A 139 -1.04 9.65 8.89
CA ALA A 139 -0.83 9.75 10.32
C ALA A 139 -1.98 10.51 11.03
N MET A 140 -2.52 11.56 10.41
CA MET A 140 -3.67 12.28 10.94
C MET A 140 -4.92 11.38 11.03
N LYS A 141 -5.20 10.59 9.98
CA LYS A 141 -6.37 9.68 9.97
C LYS A 141 -6.25 8.60 11.04
N PHE A 142 -5.06 8.01 11.20
CA PHE A 142 -4.80 7.06 12.28
C PHE A 142 -4.97 7.71 13.66
N LYS A 143 -4.39 8.91 13.88
CA LYS A 143 -4.53 9.65 15.15
C LYS A 143 -6.00 9.93 15.50
N LYS A 144 -6.84 10.29 14.52
CA LYS A 144 -8.28 10.49 14.72
C LYS A 144 -8.99 9.21 15.11
N LEU A 145 -8.69 8.10 14.44
CA LEU A 145 -9.25 6.79 14.79
C LEU A 145 -8.90 6.43 16.24
N CYS A 146 -7.63 6.55 16.61
CA CYS A 146 -7.18 6.27 17.99
C CYS A 146 -7.87 7.18 19.03
N ALA A 147 -8.04 8.47 18.72
CA ALA A 147 -8.73 9.40 19.62
C ALA A 147 -10.18 8.96 19.89
N ASN A 148 -10.91 8.51 18.87
CA ASN A 148 -12.27 7.98 19.03
C ASN A 148 -12.27 6.69 19.86
N ILE A 149 -11.35 5.78 19.59
CA ILE A 149 -11.21 4.52 20.34
C ILE A 149 -10.89 4.77 21.81
N ILE A 150 -10.00 5.71 22.12
CA ILE A 150 -9.69 6.10 23.51
C ILE A 150 -10.93 6.64 24.24
N GLN A 151 -11.80 7.42 23.57
CA GLN A 151 -13.05 7.88 24.19
C GLN A 151 -14.03 6.71 24.43
N LEU A 152 -14.05 5.73 23.54
CA LEU A 152 -14.87 4.53 23.70
C LEU A 152 -14.35 3.61 24.82
N LYS A 153 -13.02 3.49 25.00
CA LYS A 153 -12.41 2.77 26.13
C LYS A 153 -12.77 3.36 27.50
N LYS A 154 -13.14 4.64 27.57
CA LYS A 154 -13.67 5.23 28.83
C LYS A 154 -15.08 4.75 29.19
N LYS A 155 -15.82 4.21 28.21
CA LYS A 155 -17.21 3.79 28.35
C LYS A 155 -17.37 2.28 28.42
N TYR A 156 -16.49 1.54 27.72
CA TYR A 156 -16.56 0.10 27.51
C TYR A 156 -15.20 -0.53 27.78
N ASP A 157 -15.22 -1.77 28.28
CA ASP A 157 -14.00 -2.54 28.57
C ASP A 157 -13.68 -3.48 27.40
N PHE A 158 -12.69 -3.09 26.58
CA PHE A 158 -12.20 -3.88 25.46
C PHE A 158 -10.70 -3.66 25.25
N LYS A 159 -10.05 -4.63 24.62
CA LYS A 159 -8.64 -4.57 24.21
C LYS A 159 -8.47 -4.05 22.81
N VAL A 160 -7.36 -3.37 22.55
CA VAL A 160 -6.99 -2.87 21.21
C VAL A 160 -5.72 -3.56 20.75
N VAL A 161 -5.81 -4.29 19.63
CA VAL A 161 -4.68 -4.92 18.98
C VAL A 161 -4.42 -4.26 17.63
N VAL A 162 -3.15 -3.99 17.33
CA VAL A 162 -2.71 -3.37 16.07
C VAL A 162 -1.77 -4.30 15.35
N GLY A 163 -2.00 -4.50 14.05
CA GLY A 163 -1.14 -5.27 13.16
C GLY A 163 -1.07 -4.65 11.77
N GLY A 164 -0.28 -5.22 10.88
CA GLY A 164 -0.08 -4.75 9.52
C GLY A 164 1.34 -4.20 9.29
N ASN A 165 1.62 -3.80 8.05
CA ASN A 165 2.98 -3.45 7.63
C ASN A 165 3.60 -2.27 8.41
N GLY A 166 2.79 -1.35 8.92
CA GLY A 166 3.24 -0.21 9.73
C GLY A 166 3.28 -0.45 11.23
N ALA A 167 2.99 -1.65 11.72
CA ALA A 167 2.93 -1.93 13.14
C ALA A 167 4.27 -1.71 13.88
N TRP A 168 5.40 -1.84 13.16
CA TRP A 168 6.73 -1.56 13.69
C TRP A 168 6.89 -0.13 14.22
N GLU A 169 6.20 0.84 13.64
CA GLU A 169 6.22 2.24 14.08
C GLU A 169 5.63 2.39 15.49
N LEU A 170 4.73 1.51 15.88
CA LEU A 170 4.03 1.52 17.16
C LEU A 170 4.65 0.59 18.21
N ALA A 171 5.72 -0.15 17.87
CA ALA A 171 6.33 -1.16 18.72
C ALA A 171 7.11 -0.61 19.94
N LYS A 172 6.85 0.64 20.36
CA LYS A 172 7.41 1.27 21.56
C LYS A 172 6.28 1.53 22.57
N SER A 173 6.51 1.20 23.84
CA SER A 173 5.49 1.26 24.90
C SER A 173 4.89 2.66 25.09
N ASP A 174 5.66 3.74 24.93
CA ASP A 174 5.16 5.11 24.97
C ASP A 174 4.20 5.41 23.80
N ARG A 175 4.53 4.96 22.59
CA ARG A 175 3.69 5.09 21.38
C ARG A 175 2.38 4.31 21.54
N MET A 176 2.45 3.08 22.06
CA MET A 176 1.26 2.28 22.35
C MET A 176 0.32 2.98 23.32
N LYS A 177 0.83 3.46 24.44
CA LYS A 177 0.06 4.14 25.49
C LYS A 177 -0.65 5.40 24.98
N VAL A 178 0.07 6.25 24.22
CA VAL A 178 -0.49 7.49 23.65
C VAL A 178 -1.67 7.20 22.71
N HIS A 179 -1.65 6.07 22.00
CA HIS A 179 -2.69 5.68 21.05
C HIS A 179 -3.74 4.71 21.62
N GLY A 180 -3.66 4.37 22.93
CA GLY A 180 -4.62 3.49 23.59
C GLY A 180 -4.56 2.03 23.15
N ILE A 181 -3.40 1.57 22.69
CA ILE A 181 -3.13 0.23 22.16
C ILE A 181 -2.66 -0.69 23.29
N ASP A 182 -3.23 -1.88 23.37
CA ASP A 182 -2.86 -2.89 24.36
C ASP A 182 -1.81 -3.87 23.81
N THR A 183 -1.91 -4.24 22.52
CA THR A 183 -1.00 -5.20 21.87
C THR A 183 -0.62 -4.71 20.48
N VAL A 184 0.66 -4.81 20.13
CA VAL A 184 1.19 -4.59 18.77
C VAL A 184 1.75 -5.89 18.22
N VAL A 185 1.35 -6.24 17.01
CA VAL A 185 1.84 -7.42 16.25
C VAL A 185 2.67 -6.95 15.07
N VAL A 186 3.97 -7.16 15.14
CA VAL A 186 4.91 -6.87 14.05
C VAL A 186 5.12 -8.14 13.23
N GLY A 187 4.81 -8.07 11.94
CA GLY A 187 4.96 -9.19 11.01
C GLY A 187 3.63 -9.75 10.51
N GLU A 188 3.52 -11.08 10.44
CA GLU A 188 2.43 -11.80 9.77
C GLU A 188 1.61 -12.60 10.80
N ALA A 189 0.43 -12.11 11.14
CA ALA A 189 -0.42 -12.70 12.18
C ALA A 189 -1.32 -13.85 11.69
N ASP A 190 -1.32 -14.16 10.41
CA ASP A 190 -2.33 -15.02 9.78
C ASP A 190 -2.50 -16.39 10.48
N GLU A 191 -1.39 -17.02 10.89
CA GLU A 191 -1.44 -18.34 11.57
C GLU A 191 -1.83 -18.24 13.04
N LEU A 192 -1.64 -17.08 13.67
CA LEU A 192 -1.74 -16.90 15.12
C LEU A 192 -2.91 -16.02 15.54
N ALA A 193 -3.64 -15.44 14.59
CA ALA A 193 -4.69 -14.46 14.89
C ALA A 193 -5.77 -15.02 15.83
N LEU A 194 -6.21 -16.26 15.62
CA LEU A 194 -7.23 -16.87 16.46
C LEU A 194 -6.77 -17.04 17.91
N ASP A 195 -5.57 -17.61 18.11
CA ASP A 195 -5.01 -17.83 19.44
C ASP A 195 -4.74 -16.49 20.15
N LEU A 196 -4.17 -15.53 19.44
CA LEU A 196 -3.92 -14.18 19.97
C LEU A 196 -5.21 -13.50 20.45
N PHE A 197 -6.30 -13.64 19.68
CA PHE A 197 -7.57 -13.03 20.08
C PHE A 197 -8.17 -13.70 21.31
N HIS A 198 -8.01 -15.01 21.48
CA HIS A 198 -8.37 -15.71 22.72
C HIS A 198 -7.50 -15.25 23.91
N GLU A 199 -6.20 -15.05 23.70
CA GLU A 199 -5.29 -14.52 24.73
C GLU A 199 -5.65 -13.08 25.13
N LEU A 200 -6.06 -12.24 24.16
CA LEU A 200 -6.53 -10.89 24.43
C LEU A 200 -7.79 -10.88 25.32
N GLU A 201 -8.76 -11.77 25.06
CA GLU A 201 -9.97 -11.89 25.86
C GLU A 201 -9.68 -12.35 27.30
N THR A 202 -8.69 -13.22 27.47
CA THR A 202 -8.28 -13.73 28.81
C THR A 202 -7.28 -12.80 29.51
N GLY A 203 -6.80 -11.75 28.85
CA GLY A 203 -5.82 -10.81 29.40
C GLY A 203 -4.39 -11.34 29.42
N ASN A 204 -4.08 -12.43 28.69
CA ASN A 204 -2.77 -13.09 28.66
C ASN A 204 -1.92 -12.68 27.46
N ALA A 205 -2.45 -11.86 26.53
CA ALA A 205 -1.72 -11.43 25.34
C ALA A 205 -0.53 -10.52 25.69
N PRO A 206 0.63 -10.69 25.04
CA PRO A 206 1.78 -9.82 25.24
C PRO A 206 1.54 -8.41 24.68
N GLU A 207 2.20 -7.39 25.24
CA GLU A 207 2.15 -6.02 24.68
C GLU A 207 2.75 -5.96 23.26
N LEU A 208 3.81 -6.71 23.00
CA LEU A 208 4.51 -6.76 21.70
C LEU A 208 4.75 -8.21 21.27
N MET A 209 4.34 -8.51 20.05
CA MET A 209 4.56 -9.80 19.42
C MET A 209 5.28 -9.62 18.06
N HIS A 210 6.26 -10.48 17.79
CA HIS A 210 6.89 -10.61 16.48
C HIS A 210 6.55 -11.99 15.90
N CYS A 211 5.93 -12.03 14.74
CA CYS A 211 5.53 -13.27 14.10
C CYS A 211 5.65 -13.25 12.58
N TYR A 212 5.95 -14.42 12.03
CA TYR A 212 6.01 -14.64 10.59
C TYR A 212 5.36 -15.99 10.27
N VAL A 213 4.61 -16.02 9.17
CA VAL A 213 3.98 -17.25 8.68
C VAL A 213 5.06 -18.28 8.34
N LYS A 214 4.97 -19.45 8.97
CA LYS A 214 5.89 -20.58 8.73
C LYS A 214 5.49 -21.35 7.49
N ASN A 215 4.20 -21.65 7.37
CA ASN A 215 3.64 -22.40 6.24
C ASN A 215 2.58 -21.57 5.52
N ILE A 216 2.83 -21.27 4.23
CA ILE A 216 1.91 -20.46 3.41
C ILE A 216 0.51 -21.11 3.27
N GLN A 217 0.41 -22.42 3.43
CA GLN A 217 -0.88 -23.14 3.39
C GLN A 217 -1.77 -22.81 4.60
N ASN A 218 -1.19 -22.33 5.71
CA ASN A 218 -1.93 -21.95 6.91
C ASN A 218 -2.52 -20.54 6.82
N ILE A 219 -2.17 -19.77 5.80
CA ILE A 219 -2.79 -18.46 5.57
C ILE A 219 -4.26 -18.69 5.21
N PRO A 220 -5.24 -18.13 5.92
CA PRO A 220 -6.65 -18.32 5.58
C PRO A 220 -7.01 -17.71 4.22
N GLU A 221 -7.88 -18.35 3.46
CA GLU A 221 -8.48 -17.74 2.28
C GLU A 221 -9.42 -16.62 2.70
N ILE A 222 -9.51 -15.55 1.92
CA ILE A 222 -10.47 -14.48 2.19
C ILE A 222 -11.90 -15.03 2.00
N THR A 223 -12.84 -14.53 2.80
CA THR A 223 -14.27 -14.92 2.73
C THR A 223 -15.17 -13.77 2.28
N ALA A 224 -14.60 -12.59 2.08
CA ALA A 224 -15.32 -11.40 1.67
C ALA A 224 -14.42 -10.50 0.77
N PRO A 225 -15.02 -9.62 -0.05
CA PRO A 225 -14.29 -8.87 -1.06
C PRO A 225 -13.31 -7.87 -0.49
N THR A 226 -12.26 -7.62 -1.27
CA THR A 226 -11.13 -6.75 -0.91
C THR A 226 -11.18 -5.42 -1.66
N VAL A 227 -10.58 -4.39 -1.08
CA VAL A 227 -10.44 -3.07 -1.72
C VAL A 227 -9.70 -3.24 -3.06
N ASN A 228 -10.29 -2.66 -4.12
CA ASN A 228 -9.79 -2.72 -5.49
C ASN A 228 -9.61 -4.16 -6.04
N SER A 229 -10.33 -5.14 -5.51
CA SER A 229 -10.18 -6.55 -5.92
C SER A 229 -8.75 -7.06 -5.79
N LEU A 230 -8.03 -6.60 -4.76
CA LEU A 230 -6.64 -6.99 -4.50
C LEU A 230 -6.62 -8.38 -3.85
N ILE A 231 -5.91 -9.32 -4.47
CA ILE A 231 -5.62 -10.65 -3.91
C ILE A 231 -4.12 -10.84 -3.78
N GLU A 232 -3.68 -11.53 -2.75
CA GLU A 232 -2.28 -11.76 -2.49
C GLU A 232 -1.80 -13.01 -3.23
N ALA A 233 -0.82 -12.85 -4.16
CA ALA A 233 -0.30 -13.95 -4.96
C ALA A 233 0.95 -14.61 -4.35
N MET A 234 1.79 -13.82 -3.68
CA MET A 234 3.02 -14.31 -3.07
C MET A 234 3.53 -13.39 -1.97
N ARG A 235 4.35 -13.91 -1.08
CA ARG A 235 5.08 -13.18 -0.03
C ARG A 235 6.58 -13.38 -0.16
N GLY A 236 7.34 -12.32 0.11
CA GLY A 236 8.80 -12.31 -0.03
C GLY A 236 9.26 -12.35 -1.48
N CYS A 237 10.45 -11.85 -1.76
CA CYS A 237 11.03 -11.89 -3.11
C CYS A 237 12.36 -12.66 -3.18
N GLY A 238 13.04 -12.85 -2.03
CA GLY A 238 14.28 -13.60 -1.94
C GLY A 238 15.51 -12.89 -2.51
N ARG A 239 15.43 -11.60 -2.89
CA ARG A 239 16.55 -10.88 -3.54
C ARG A 239 17.61 -10.33 -2.60
N GLY A 240 17.34 -10.22 -1.31
CA GLY A 240 18.36 -9.92 -0.30
C GLY A 240 18.82 -8.47 -0.19
N CYS A 241 18.00 -7.49 -0.62
CA CYS A 241 18.31 -6.07 -0.41
C CYS A 241 18.34 -5.73 1.09
N ASP A 242 19.41 -5.10 1.57
CA ASP A 242 19.63 -4.87 3.01
C ASP A 242 18.70 -3.82 3.65
N PHE A 243 18.23 -2.86 2.85
CA PHE A 243 17.29 -1.81 3.25
C PHE A 243 15.82 -2.26 3.28
N CYS A 244 15.52 -3.47 2.81
CA CYS A 244 14.14 -3.90 2.57
C CYS A 244 13.63 -4.82 3.68
N ASP A 245 12.52 -4.46 4.34
CA ASP A 245 11.89 -5.29 5.36
C ASP A 245 11.34 -6.62 4.79
N VAL A 246 10.83 -6.59 3.54
CA VAL A 246 10.36 -7.77 2.81
C VAL A 246 11.45 -8.85 2.68
N ASN A 247 12.72 -8.45 2.68
CA ASN A 247 13.86 -9.37 2.63
C ASN A 247 13.95 -10.33 3.81
N LYS A 248 13.31 -10.00 4.92
CA LYS A 248 13.23 -10.90 6.10
C LYS A 248 12.31 -12.10 5.85
N ARG A 249 11.57 -12.13 4.73
CA ARG A 249 10.62 -13.18 4.38
C ARG A 249 11.18 -14.04 3.24
N SER A 250 11.14 -15.36 3.41
CA SER A 250 11.38 -16.29 2.31
C SER A 250 10.28 -16.17 1.26
N LYS A 251 10.64 -16.24 -0.03
CA LYS A 251 9.67 -16.28 -1.13
C LYS A 251 8.74 -17.49 -0.99
N LYS A 252 7.44 -17.24 -1.07
CA LYS A 252 6.39 -18.25 -1.01
C LYS A 252 5.27 -17.84 -1.95
N ASP A 253 4.86 -18.76 -2.83
CA ASP A 253 3.78 -18.55 -3.80
C ASP A 253 2.50 -19.21 -3.31
N LEU A 254 1.35 -18.54 -3.45
CA LEU A 254 0.04 -19.13 -3.21
C LEU A 254 -0.40 -19.91 -4.46
N PRO A 255 -1.06 -21.08 -4.29
CA PRO A 255 -1.52 -21.90 -5.41
C PRO A 255 -2.50 -21.17 -6.33
N VAL A 256 -2.43 -21.44 -7.64
CA VAL A 256 -3.29 -20.81 -8.66
C VAL A 256 -4.78 -21.00 -8.35
N GLU A 257 -5.18 -22.21 -7.94
CA GLU A 257 -6.57 -22.55 -7.65
C GLU A 257 -7.11 -21.72 -6.48
N ARG A 258 -6.27 -21.41 -5.51
CA ARG A 258 -6.61 -20.52 -4.40
C ARG A 258 -6.80 -19.09 -4.89
N LEU A 259 -5.87 -18.58 -5.70
CA LEU A 259 -5.97 -17.25 -6.28
C LEU A 259 -7.24 -17.09 -7.13
N GLN A 260 -7.63 -18.14 -7.85
CA GLN A 260 -8.88 -18.17 -8.61
C GLN A 260 -10.11 -18.11 -7.71
N ARG A 261 -10.14 -18.85 -6.58
CA ARG A 261 -11.26 -18.79 -5.62
C ARG A 261 -11.37 -17.39 -5.00
N GLU A 262 -10.26 -16.80 -4.58
CA GLU A 262 -10.24 -15.44 -4.00
C GLU A 262 -10.60 -14.36 -5.04
N ALA A 263 -10.16 -14.51 -6.29
CA ALA A 263 -10.56 -13.63 -7.37
C ALA A 263 -12.07 -13.71 -7.63
N LYS A 264 -12.63 -14.94 -7.60
CA LYS A 264 -14.07 -15.14 -7.80
C LYS A 264 -14.90 -14.41 -6.75
N ILE A 265 -14.51 -14.37 -5.48
CA ILE A 265 -15.20 -13.61 -4.43
C ILE A 265 -15.32 -12.12 -4.81
N ASN A 266 -14.23 -11.55 -5.33
CA ASN A 266 -14.21 -10.17 -5.76
C ASN A 266 -15.04 -9.93 -7.04
N LEU A 267 -14.95 -10.82 -8.02
CA LEU A 267 -15.72 -10.72 -9.27
C LEU A 267 -17.22 -10.91 -9.02
N ASP A 268 -17.62 -11.87 -8.17
CA ASP A 268 -19.01 -12.09 -7.78
C ASP A 268 -19.61 -10.89 -7.02
N TYR A 269 -18.78 -10.12 -6.31
CA TYR A 269 -19.19 -8.86 -5.69
C TYR A 269 -19.49 -7.76 -6.71
N GLY A 270 -18.94 -7.87 -7.93
CA GLY A 270 -19.17 -6.91 -9.01
C GLY A 270 -17.93 -6.11 -9.44
N PHE A 271 -16.74 -6.46 -8.97
CA PHE A 271 -15.52 -5.92 -9.58
C PHE A 271 -15.33 -6.50 -10.99
N ASP A 272 -14.75 -5.71 -11.87
CA ASP A 272 -14.46 -6.08 -13.26
C ASP A 272 -12.98 -6.39 -13.50
N SER A 273 -12.16 -6.31 -12.46
CA SER A 273 -10.70 -6.46 -12.54
C SER A 273 -10.18 -7.19 -11.31
N VAL A 274 -9.00 -7.78 -11.44
CA VAL A 274 -8.25 -8.43 -10.35
C VAL A 274 -6.86 -7.82 -10.28
N TRP A 275 -6.41 -7.48 -9.06
CA TRP A 275 -5.06 -7.02 -8.82
C TRP A 275 -4.28 -8.02 -7.98
N LEU A 276 -3.17 -8.51 -8.56
CA LEU A 276 -2.25 -9.43 -7.89
C LEU A 276 -1.27 -8.66 -7.02
N HIS A 277 -1.39 -8.80 -5.71
CA HIS A 277 -0.42 -8.28 -4.76
C HIS A 277 0.72 -9.27 -4.57
N SER A 278 1.92 -8.77 -4.69
CA SER A 278 3.15 -9.54 -4.49
C SER A 278 4.30 -8.60 -4.15
N ASP A 279 5.36 -9.15 -3.60
CA ASP A 279 6.61 -8.41 -3.44
C ASP A 279 7.43 -8.39 -4.75
N GLU A 280 7.21 -9.38 -5.66
CA GLU A 280 7.86 -9.48 -6.98
C GLU A 280 7.09 -10.44 -7.90
N MET A 281 6.08 -9.94 -8.61
CA MET A 281 5.13 -10.79 -9.35
C MET A 281 5.77 -11.63 -10.45
N LEU A 282 6.81 -11.13 -11.11
CA LEU A 282 7.46 -11.86 -12.19
C LEU A 282 8.34 -13.03 -11.70
N LEU A 283 8.45 -13.21 -10.38
CA LEU A 283 9.04 -14.41 -9.78
C LEU A 283 8.00 -15.44 -9.31
N TYR A 284 6.71 -15.26 -9.62
CA TYR A 284 5.70 -16.26 -9.31
C TYR A 284 5.99 -17.57 -10.02
N GLY A 285 6.02 -18.68 -9.28
CA GLY A 285 6.37 -20.00 -9.80
C GLY A 285 7.83 -20.17 -10.25
N CYS A 286 8.71 -19.22 -9.94
CA CYS A 286 10.13 -19.25 -10.33
C CYS A 286 10.95 -20.11 -9.35
N ASP A 287 11.93 -20.86 -9.86
CA ASP A 287 13.01 -21.39 -9.05
C ASP A 287 13.92 -20.23 -8.58
N ASN A 288 14.02 -20.03 -7.27
CA ASN A 288 14.75 -18.94 -6.67
C ASN A 288 16.25 -18.89 -7.01
N ARG A 289 16.84 -19.98 -7.52
CA ARG A 289 18.28 -20.05 -7.87
C ARG A 289 18.62 -19.22 -9.10
N ASP A 290 17.71 -19.21 -10.09
CA ASP A 290 17.98 -18.58 -11.40
C ASP A 290 17.42 -17.18 -11.51
N PHE A 291 16.40 -16.83 -10.72
CA PHE A 291 15.70 -15.53 -10.81
C PHE A 291 15.19 -15.20 -12.23
N GLN A 292 14.97 -16.23 -13.04
CA GLN A 292 14.31 -16.11 -14.33
C GLN A 292 12.79 -16.18 -14.13
N PRO A 293 12.00 -15.33 -14.80
CA PRO A 293 10.55 -15.45 -14.82
C PRO A 293 10.08 -16.83 -15.27
N ASN A 294 9.09 -17.40 -14.59
CA ASN A 294 8.42 -18.59 -15.07
C ASN A 294 7.28 -18.18 -15.99
N TYR A 295 7.58 -18.12 -17.30
CA TYR A 295 6.64 -17.69 -18.33
C TYR A 295 5.32 -18.45 -18.28
N ASP A 296 5.37 -19.79 -18.18
CA ASP A 296 4.16 -20.64 -18.22
C ASP A 296 3.31 -20.46 -16.95
N ALA A 297 3.91 -20.43 -15.77
CA ALA A 297 3.18 -20.21 -14.52
C ALA A 297 2.47 -18.85 -14.53
N ILE A 298 3.15 -17.80 -14.94
CA ILE A 298 2.61 -16.44 -14.94
C ILE A 298 1.51 -16.31 -16.00
N THR A 299 1.74 -16.74 -17.23
CA THR A 299 0.72 -16.63 -18.29
C THR A 299 -0.50 -17.50 -18.02
N THR A 300 -0.33 -18.67 -17.40
CA THR A 300 -1.43 -19.53 -16.95
C THR A 300 -2.27 -18.84 -15.89
N LEU A 301 -1.63 -18.21 -14.90
CA LEU A 301 -2.34 -17.44 -13.88
C LEU A 301 -3.15 -16.29 -14.49
N TRP A 302 -2.54 -15.47 -15.37
CA TRP A 302 -3.25 -14.35 -16.01
C TRP A 302 -4.43 -14.82 -16.85
N LYS A 303 -4.24 -15.84 -17.70
CA LYS A 303 -5.32 -16.42 -18.53
C LYS A 303 -6.44 -16.99 -17.64
N GLY A 304 -6.09 -17.76 -16.60
CA GLY A 304 -7.07 -18.34 -15.70
C GLY A 304 -7.93 -17.29 -14.98
N LEU A 305 -7.36 -16.14 -14.62
CA LEU A 305 -8.12 -15.01 -14.05
C LEU A 305 -9.00 -14.32 -15.10
N LYS A 306 -8.54 -14.20 -16.35
CA LYS A 306 -9.34 -13.71 -17.47
C LYS A 306 -10.52 -14.63 -17.78
N ASP A 307 -10.31 -15.93 -17.75
CA ASP A 307 -11.34 -16.94 -17.99
C ASP A 307 -12.44 -16.95 -16.91
N LEU A 308 -12.12 -16.50 -15.69
CA LEU A 308 -13.10 -16.25 -14.62
C LEU A 308 -13.97 -15.01 -14.86
N GLY A 309 -13.68 -14.21 -15.89
CA GLY A 309 -14.44 -13.02 -16.25
C GLY A 309 -13.77 -11.70 -15.87
N ALA A 310 -12.53 -11.70 -15.41
CA ALA A 310 -11.80 -10.44 -15.18
C ALA A 310 -11.53 -9.71 -16.51
N ASN A 311 -12.05 -8.50 -16.66
CA ASN A 311 -11.75 -7.65 -17.82
C ASN A 311 -10.29 -7.16 -17.83
N PHE A 312 -9.64 -7.20 -16.68
CA PHE A 312 -8.29 -6.73 -16.50
C PHE A 312 -7.62 -7.42 -15.31
N VAL A 313 -6.35 -7.82 -15.47
CA VAL A 313 -5.53 -8.39 -14.41
C VAL A 313 -4.26 -7.55 -14.26
N GLY A 314 -4.12 -6.86 -13.12
CA GLY A 314 -2.98 -6.03 -12.79
C GLY A 314 -2.03 -6.66 -11.77
N THR A 315 -0.88 -6.02 -11.54
CA THR A 315 0.06 -6.39 -10.47
C THR A 315 0.61 -5.17 -9.77
N THR A 316 0.97 -5.33 -8.49
CA THR A 316 1.44 -4.22 -7.66
C THR A 316 2.95 -3.97 -7.77
N HIS A 317 3.77 -5.02 -7.86
CA HIS A 317 5.24 -4.88 -7.86
C HIS A 317 5.91 -5.83 -8.83
N MET A 318 6.98 -5.34 -9.44
CA MET A 318 7.90 -6.10 -10.31
C MET A 318 9.33 -5.57 -10.13
N THR A 319 10.31 -6.24 -10.72
CA THR A 319 11.68 -5.71 -10.86
C THR A 319 12.08 -5.50 -12.30
N PHE A 320 12.94 -4.52 -12.55
CA PHE A 320 13.49 -4.27 -13.88
C PHE A 320 14.29 -5.46 -14.43
N SER A 321 14.96 -6.21 -13.54
CA SER A 321 15.72 -7.40 -13.95
C SER A 321 14.80 -8.51 -14.50
N ALA A 322 13.68 -8.76 -13.87
CA ALA A 322 12.73 -9.75 -14.37
C ALA A 322 12.05 -9.28 -15.68
N VAL A 323 11.76 -7.98 -15.81
CA VAL A 323 11.25 -7.38 -17.05
C VAL A 323 12.26 -7.52 -18.19
N ALA A 324 13.54 -7.22 -17.95
CA ALA A 324 14.59 -7.32 -18.96
C ALA A 324 14.94 -8.78 -19.31
N ALA A 325 14.77 -9.71 -18.37
CA ALA A 325 15.04 -11.12 -18.57
C ALA A 325 14.01 -11.80 -19.49
N ASP A 326 12.74 -11.36 -19.49
CA ASP A 326 11.72 -11.90 -20.38
C ASP A 326 10.82 -10.79 -20.98
N PRO A 327 11.29 -10.09 -22.02
CA PRO A 327 10.50 -9.09 -22.74
C PRO A 327 9.23 -9.65 -23.38
N LYS A 328 9.26 -10.94 -23.78
CA LYS A 328 8.11 -11.64 -24.36
C LYS A 328 6.98 -11.78 -23.34
N LEU A 329 7.29 -12.14 -22.13
CA LEU A 329 6.31 -12.25 -21.04
C LEU A 329 5.57 -10.91 -20.85
N ILE A 330 6.28 -9.79 -20.79
CA ILE A 330 5.67 -8.45 -20.64
C ILE A 330 4.74 -8.12 -21.80
N LYS A 331 5.16 -8.44 -23.03
CA LYS A 331 4.32 -8.26 -24.22
C LYS A 331 3.05 -9.11 -24.13
N ASP A 332 3.18 -10.38 -23.80
CA ASP A 332 2.05 -11.32 -23.77
C ASP A 332 1.05 -11.00 -22.64
N ILE A 333 1.51 -10.57 -21.45
CA ILE A 333 0.63 -10.04 -20.39
C ILE A 333 -0.16 -8.82 -20.89
N SER A 334 0.49 -7.94 -21.66
CA SER A 334 -0.17 -6.75 -22.22
C SER A 334 -1.20 -7.13 -23.28
N GLU A 335 -0.94 -8.15 -24.08
CA GLU A 335 -1.87 -8.70 -25.06
C GLU A 335 -3.06 -9.41 -24.40
N ILE A 336 -2.84 -10.21 -23.35
CA ILE A 336 -3.90 -10.86 -22.54
C ILE A 336 -4.86 -9.80 -21.96
N ASN A 337 -4.34 -8.64 -21.61
CA ASN A 337 -5.13 -7.51 -21.08
C ASN A 337 -5.68 -6.56 -22.16
N ASP A 338 -5.49 -6.85 -23.44
CA ASP A 338 -5.89 -5.99 -24.58
C ASP A 338 -5.40 -4.54 -24.46
N MET A 339 -4.20 -4.31 -23.90
CA MET A 339 -3.75 -2.96 -23.55
C MET A 339 -3.57 -2.06 -24.77
N HIS A 340 -2.99 -2.58 -25.84
CA HIS A 340 -2.81 -1.83 -27.09
C HIS A 340 -4.14 -1.48 -27.76
N LYS A 341 -5.07 -2.45 -27.84
CA LYS A 341 -6.38 -2.24 -28.46
C LYS A 341 -7.25 -1.27 -27.66
N SER A 342 -7.22 -1.38 -26.34
CA SER A 342 -8.02 -0.52 -25.45
C SER A 342 -7.40 0.86 -25.22
N GLY A 343 -6.13 1.05 -25.55
CA GLY A 343 -5.34 2.24 -25.19
C GLY A 343 -5.17 2.39 -23.66
N ARG A 344 -5.34 1.30 -22.91
CA ARG A 344 -5.18 1.27 -21.46
C ARG A 344 -3.71 1.16 -21.10
N TRP A 345 -3.33 1.76 -19.99
CA TRP A 345 -2.01 1.65 -19.37
C TRP A 345 -2.13 0.98 -18.03
N ILE A 346 -1.15 0.12 -17.72
CA ILE A 346 -1.04 -0.55 -16.42
C ILE A 346 0.07 0.13 -15.61
N SER A 347 -0.19 0.39 -14.35
CA SER A 347 0.85 0.87 -13.45
C SER A 347 1.29 -0.21 -12.48
N THR A 348 2.58 -0.21 -12.16
CA THR A 348 3.20 -1.12 -11.20
C THR A 348 4.39 -0.45 -10.53
N ASN A 349 4.72 -0.87 -9.31
CA ASN A 349 5.88 -0.35 -8.60
C ASN A 349 7.15 -1.14 -8.93
N LEU A 350 8.25 -0.43 -9.14
CA LEU A 350 9.57 -1.01 -9.40
C LEU A 350 10.65 -0.24 -8.65
N GLY A 351 11.55 -0.93 -7.99
CA GLY A 351 12.69 -0.30 -7.32
C GLY A 351 13.90 -0.18 -8.24
N ILE A 352 14.41 1.03 -8.47
CA ILE A 352 15.72 1.30 -9.07
C ILE A 352 16.76 1.37 -7.97
N GLU A 353 16.46 2.13 -6.97
CA GLU A 353 17.18 2.49 -5.75
C GLU A 353 18.46 3.28 -6.04
N THR A 354 19.41 2.72 -6.76
CA THR A 354 20.63 3.33 -7.29
C THR A 354 21.09 2.56 -8.52
N VAL A 355 21.89 3.17 -9.39
CA VAL A 355 22.55 2.45 -10.50
C VAL A 355 24.08 2.52 -10.42
N ALA A 356 24.66 3.02 -9.33
CA ALA A 356 26.07 2.96 -9.06
C ALA A 356 26.51 1.52 -8.77
N PRO A 357 27.42 0.91 -9.58
CA PRO A 357 27.71 -0.53 -9.48
C PRO A 357 28.15 -0.99 -8.08
N ASP A 358 28.97 -0.20 -7.39
CA ASP A 358 29.44 -0.54 -6.05
C ASP A 358 28.31 -0.51 -5.01
N MET A 359 27.40 0.46 -5.11
CA MET A 359 26.22 0.54 -4.26
C MET A 359 25.27 -0.61 -4.55
N VAL A 360 25.09 -0.99 -5.82
CA VAL A 360 24.29 -2.15 -6.22
C VAL A 360 24.86 -3.43 -5.60
N LYS A 361 26.17 -3.65 -5.72
CA LYS A 361 26.85 -4.82 -5.10
C LYS A 361 26.68 -4.84 -3.59
N LYS A 362 26.76 -3.69 -2.94
CA LYS A 362 26.73 -3.57 -1.50
C LYS A 362 25.33 -3.74 -0.90
N HIS A 363 24.33 -3.04 -1.45
CA HIS A 363 23.03 -2.85 -0.81
C HIS A 363 21.87 -3.60 -1.48
N LEU A 364 21.96 -3.89 -2.79
CA LEU A 364 20.84 -4.49 -3.51
C LEU A 364 20.89 -6.03 -3.53
N GLY A 365 21.85 -6.65 -2.87
CA GLY A 365 21.97 -8.09 -2.83
C GLY A 365 22.04 -8.71 -4.23
N ILE A 366 21.09 -9.56 -4.56
CA ILE A 366 20.98 -10.18 -5.88
C ILE A 366 19.84 -9.58 -6.74
N LYS A 367 19.46 -8.34 -6.50
CA LYS A 367 18.36 -7.66 -7.22
C LYS A 367 18.58 -7.61 -8.73
N ALA A 368 19.83 -7.49 -9.18
CA ALA A 368 20.17 -7.47 -10.60
C ALA A 368 19.99 -8.83 -11.30
N LYS A 369 20.04 -9.95 -10.58
CA LYS A 369 19.91 -11.29 -11.21
C LYS A 369 18.65 -11.39 -12.08
N PRO A 370 18.77 -12.06 -13.26
CA PRO A 370 19.87 -12.93 -13.72
C PRO A 370 21.12 -12.21 -14.26
N PHE A 371 21.11 -10.89 -14.30
CA PHE A 371 22.24 -10.05 -14.74
C PHE A 371 23.26 -9.82 -13.60
N SER A 372 24.41 -9.31 -13.94
CA SER A 372 25.41 -8.87 -12.97
C SER A 372 25.04 -7.51 -12.35
N PRO A 373 25.55 -7.16 -11.16
CA PRO A 373 25.39 -5.83 -10.60
C PRO A 373 25.93 -4.69 -11.48
N ASP A 374 26.98 -4.96 -12.26
CA ASP A 374 27.58 -3.97 -13.16
C ASP A 374 26.67 -3.64 -14.35
N GLU A 375 25.78 -4.55 -14.73
CA GLU A 375 24.79 -4.36 -15.80
C GLU A 375 23.53 -3.65 -15.31
N TRP A 376 23.36 -3.41 -13.99
CA TRP A 376 22.10 -2.91 -13.44
C TRP A 376 21.62 -1.61 -14.09
N GLY A 377 22.49 -0.66 -14.39
CA GLY A 377 22.13 0.57 -15.08
C GLY A 377 21.56 0.33 -16.50
N TRP A 378 22.09 -0.64 -17.23
CA TRP A 378 21.55 -1.08 -18.51
C TRP A 378 20.20 -1.80 -18.32
N VAL A 379 20.11 -2.72 -17.36
CA VAL A 379 18.88 -3.46 -17.02
C VAL A 379 17.71 -2.52 -16.74
N VAL A 380 17.95 -1.47 -15.96
CA VAL A 380 16.92 -0.46 -15.65
C VAL A 380 16.46 0.29 -16.91
N ARG A 381 17.40 0.71 -17.78
CA ARG A 381 17.07 1.40 -19.03
C ARG A 381 16.28 0.52 -19.99
N GLU A 382 16.76 -0.70 -20.21
CA GLU A 382 16.12 -1.67 -21.11
C GLU A 382 14.73 -2.04 -20.59
N GLY A 383 14.61 -2.39 -19.31
CA GLY A 383 13.33 -2.70 -18.67
C GLY A 383 12.33 -1.55 -18.77
N ALA A 384 12.79 -0.30 -18.59
CA ALA A 384 11.93 0.88 -18.72
C ALA A 384 11.39 1.03 -20.18
N GLN A 385 12.22 0.78 -21.19
CA GLN A 385 11.81 0.83 -22.61
C GLN A 385 10.83 -0.30 -22.95
N ILE A 386 11.10 -1.54 -22.48
CA ILE A 386 10.20 -2.70 -22.64
C ILE A 386 8.83 -2.39 -22.05
N LEU A 387 8.78 -1.86 -20.82
CA LEU A 387 7.54 -1.49 -20.14
C LEU A 387 6.77 -0.44 -20.94
N ASN A 388 7.40 0.67 -21.32
CA ASN A 388 6.73 1.74 -22.04
C ASN A 388 6.23 1.29 -23.43
N LYS A 389 6.99 0.44 -24.13
CA LYS A 389 6.58 -0.13 -25.43
C LYS A 389 5.32 -0.98 -25.29
N ASN A 390 5.13 -1.63 -24.15
CA ASN A 390 4.01 -2.52 -23.88
C ASN A 390 2.91 -1.88 -23.01
N HIS A 391 2.79 -0.54 -23.02
CA HIS A 391 1.75 0.22 -22.30
C HIS A 391 1.78 0.07 -20.77
N TRP A 392 2.97 -0.12 -20.20
CA TRP A 392 3.16 -0.05 -18.76
C TRP A 392 3.65 1.33 -18.34
N PHE A 393 3.10 1.80 -17.24
CA PHE A 393 3.43 3.07 -16.60
C PHE A 393 4.08 2.80 -15.24
N PRO A 394 5.41 2.61 -15.18
CA PRO A 394 6.09 2.30 -13.92
C PRO A 394 6.03 3.47 -12.93
N ALA A 395 5.81 3.14 -11.66
CA ALA A 395 6.10 4.00 -10.52
C ALA A 395 7.42 3.50 -9.90
N ALA A 396 8.52 4.06 -10.37
CA ALA A 396 9.85 3.65 -9.94
C ALA A 396 10.27 4.38 -8.67
N THR A 397 11.10 3.75 -7.83
CA THR A 397 11.70 4.36 -6.64
C THR A 397 13.21 4.50 -6.79
N ILE A 398 13.77 5.57 -6.24
CA ILE A 398 15.20 5.79 -6.06
C ILE A 398 15.41 6.14 -4.59
N ILE A 399 16.43 5.57 -3.97
CA ILE A 399 16.82 5.93 -2.60
C ILE A 399 17.94 6.96 -2.67
N ILE A 400 17.78 8.05 -1.93
CA ILE A 400 18.73 9.18 -1.87
C ILE A 400 19.27 9.29 -0.45
N GLY A 401 20.58 9.48 -0.33
CA GLY A 401 21.23 9.72 0.95
C GLY A 401 21.54 8.44 1.72
N TRP A 402 22.03 7.43 1.01
CA TRP A 402 22.63 6.27 1.67
C TRP A 402 23.78 6.71 2.60
N PRO A 403 23.99 6.07 3.74
CA PRO A 403 24.98 6.52 4.74
C PRO A 403 26.42 6.68 4.22
N ASP A 404 26.77 5.93 3.18
CA ASP A 404 28.11 5.84 2.61
C ASP A 404 28.19 6.19 1.12
N GLU A 405 27.15 6.83 0.59
CA GLU A 405 27.07 7.23 -0.82
C GLU A 405 27.95 8.46 -1.10
N THR A 406 28.82 8.36 -2.09
CA THR A 406 29.65 9.47 -2.56
C THR A 406 28.96 10.26 -3.69
N PRO A 407 29.32 11.56 -3.90
CA PRO A 407 28.78 12.34 -5.02
C PRO A 407 28.98 11.70 -6.39
N ASP A 408 30.11 11.02 -6.62
CA ASP A 408 30.40 10.32 -7.89
C ASP A 408 29.44 9.13 -8.09
N GLN A 409 29.08 8.43 -7.02
CA GLN A 409 28.09 7.34 -7.09
C GLN A 409 26.68 7.88 -7.40
N VAL A 410 26.31 9.04 -6.83
CA VAL A 410 25.04 9.71 -7.16
C VAL A 410 24.98 10.09 -8.64
N GLN A 411 26.12 10.47 -9.23
CA GLN A 411 26.21 10.89 -10.63
C GLN A 411 25.75 9.80 -11.61
N TYR A 412 26.01 8.52 -11.32
CA TYR A 412 25.51 7.41 -12.15
C TYR A 412 23.97 7.43 -12.29
N THR A 413 23.29 7.71 -11.19
CA THR A 413 21.81 7.77 -11.17
C THR A 413 21.28 9.05 -11.83
N ILE A 414 22.00 10.17 -11.69
CA ILE A 414 21.70 11.43 -12.42
C ILE A 414 21.79 11.20 -13.93
N ASP A 415 22.82 10.50 -14.39
CA ASP A 415 23.01 10.22 -15.83
C ASP A 415 21.91 9.29 -16.36
N MET A 416 21.50 8.29 -15.59
CA MET A 416 20.32 7.48 -15.93
C MET A 416 19.05 8.34 -16.06
N MET A 417 18.84 9.35 -15.22
CA MET A 417 17.69 10.27 -15.36
C MET A 417 17.76 11.10 -16.65
N ARG A 418 18.97 11.42 -17.14
CA ARG A 418 19.16 12.04 -18.48
C ARG A 418 18.77 11.08 -19.61
N ASP A 419 19.14 9.80 -19.49
CA ASP A 419 18.74 8.78 -20.46
C ASP A 419 17.22 8.61 -20.48
N PHE A 420 16.56 8.58 -19.33
CA PHE A 420 15.10 8.53 -19.21
C PHE A 420 14.43 9.69 -19.97
N ARG A 421 15.01 10.87 -19.90
CA ARG A 421 14.55 12.02 -20.67
C ARG A 421 14.78 11.84 -22.18
N ALA A 422 15.92 11.30 -22.57
CA ALA A 422 16.31 11.13 -23.98
C ALA A 422 15.35 10.19 -24.73
N PHE A 423 14.94 9.07 -24.13
CA PHE A 423 13.96 8.16 -24.76
C PHE A 423 12.49 8.41 -24.33
N ASN A 424 12.21 9.54 -23.69
CA ASN A 424 10.86 9.92 -23.26
C ASN A 424 10.20 8.88 -22.34
N PHE A 425 10.88 8.50 -21.26
CA PHE A 425 10.35 7.58 -20.26
C PHE A 425 8.97 8.03 -19.74
N ARG A 426 7.99 7.15 -19.84
CA ARG A 426 6.62 7.33 -19.35
C ARG A 426 6.42 6.56 -18.06
N GLY A 427 6.84 7.14 -16.96
CA GLY A 427 6.71 6.61 -15.61
C GLY A 427 7.09 7.66 -14.59
N LEU A 428 6.65 7.48 -13.36
CA LEU A 428 7.08 8.31 -12.24
C LEU A 428 8.39 7.75 -11.67
N VAL A 429 9.21 8.63 -11.12
CA VAL A 429 10.41 8.28 -10.37
C VAL A 429 10.32 8.96 -9.01
N ALA A 430 9.98 8.22 -7.97
CA ALA A 430 9.86 8.73 -6.62
C ALA A 430 11.25 8.77 -5.95
N PRO A 431 11.81 9.96 -5.67
CA PRO A 431 13.03 10.07 -4.89
C PRO A 431 12.70 9.90 -3.41
N LEU A 432 13.07 8.78 -2.82
CA LEU A 432 12.84 8.47 -1.42
C LEU A 432 14.11 8.73 -0.61
N LEU A 433 13.97 9.38 0.54
CA LEU A 433 15.07 9.53 1.47
C LEU A 433 15.36 8.18 2.14
N TYR A 434 16.64 7.85 2.31
CA TYR A 434 17.04 6.64 3.01
C TYR A 434 16.45 6.60 4.42
N GLN A 435 15.78 5.51 4.75
CA GLN A 435 15.20 5.26 6.07
C GLN A 435 15.85 4.04 6.72
N ASP A 436 16.39 4.25 7.90
CA ASP A 436 16.84 3.19 8.77
C ASP A 436 15.70 2.81 9.72
N PHE A 437 15.16 1.61 9.61
CA PHE A 437 14.09 1.11 10.48
C PHE A 437 14.51 1.04 11.97
N SER A 438 15.82 1.12 12.26
CA SER A 438 16.32 1.31 13.63
C SER A 438 16.20 2.76 14.13
N GLU A 439 15.80 3.69 13.28
CA GLU A 439 15.65 5.14 13.52
C GLU A 439 16.97 5.87 13.87
N LYS A 440 18.13 5.24 13.65
CA LYS A 440 19.43 5.82 14.07
C LYS A 440 20.12 6.65 12.97
N ASN A 441 20.00 6.21 11.71
CA ASN A 441 20.78 6.74 10.59
C ASN A 441 19.89 7.15 9.39
N SER A 442 18.63 7.51 9.63
CA SER A 442 17.75 7.97 8.56
C SER A 442 18.21 9.30 7.98
N MET A 443 18.11 9.44 6.66
CA MET A 443 18.40 10.69 5.97
C MET A 443 17.27 11.70 6.15
N HIS A 444 17.65 12.94 6.40
CA HIS A 444 16.74 14.09 6.45
C HIS A 444 16.99 15.03 5.28
N PHE A 445 15.92 15.68 4.80
CA PHE A 445 16.01 16.54 3.63
C PHE A 445 17.07 17.64 3.76
N GLY A 446 17.20 18.25 4.95
CA GLY A 446 18.19 19.30 5.23
C GLY A 446 19.65 18.83 5.22
N ASN A 447 19.90 17.53 5.17
CA ASN A 447 21.25 16.95 5.18
C ASN A 447 21.72 16.49 3.79
N LEU A 448 20.90 16.72 2.74
CA LEU A 448 21.28 16.37 1.37
C LEU A 448 22.46 17.23 0.88
N ASN A 449 23.46 16.58 0.29
CA ASN A 449 24.52 17.27 -0.43
C ASN A 449 24.03 17.72 -1.82
N GLU A 450 24.85 18.52 -2.52
CA GLU A 450 24.50 19.10 -3.82
C GLU A 450 24.16 18.04 -4.89
N ALA A 451 24.90 16.94 -4.96
CA ALA A 451 24.65 15.86 -5.91
C ALA A 451 23.31 15.14 -5.61
N GLN A 452 23.06 14.83 -4.34
CA GLN A 452 21.81 14.20 -3.88
C GLN A 452 20.61 15.11 -4.14
N PHE A 453 20.74 16.41 -3.87
CA PHE A 453 19.71 17.38 -4.17
C PHE A 453 19.47 17.51 -5.68
N THR A 454 20.53 17.47 -6.50
CA THR A 454 20.43 17.47 -7.97
C THR A 454 19.66 16.24 -8.45
N LEU A 455 19.94 15.05 -7.92
CA LEU A 455 19.22 13.83 -8.24
C LEU A 455 17.73 13.94 -7.87
N PHE A 456 17.44 14.44 -6.65
CA PHE A 456 16.07 14.69 -6.20
C PHE A 456 15.31 15.60 -7.18
N TRP A 457 15.95 16.68 -7.60
CA TRP A 457 15.37 17.60 -8.59
C TRP A 457 15.13 16.93 -9.95
N LYS A 458 16.08 16.14 -10.45
CA LYS A 458 15.93 15.42 -11.73
C LYS A 458 14.78 14.44 -11.73
N CYS A 459 14.53 13.76 -10.62
CA CYS A 459 13.34 12.91 -10.46
C CYS A 459 12.06 13.73 -10.57
N TRP A 460 11.99 14.90 -9.90
CA TRP A 460 10.83 15.77 -9.97
C TRP A 460 10.65 16.43 -11.35
N GLU A 461 11.73 16.81 -12.04
CA GLU A 461 11.62 17.26 -13.44
C GLU A 461 10.93 16.20 -14.33
N ASN A 462 11.33 14.94 -14.20
CA ASN A 462 10.66 13.83 -14.90
C ASN A 462 9.18 13.73 -14.51
N ASN A 463 8.89 13.71 -13.22
CA ASN A 463 7.52 13.52 -12.71
C ASN A 463 6.59 14.65 -13.16
N LEU A 464 7.03 15.90 -13.10
CA LEU A 464 6.24 17.06 -13.53
C LEU A 464 5.97 17.04 -15.05
N ARG A 465 6.93 16.57 -15.85
CA ARG A 465 6.73 16.34 -17.28
C ARG A 465 5.65 15.29 -17.51
N VAL A 466 5.83 14.13 -16.89
CA VAL A 466 4.96 12.97 -17.09
C VAL A 466 3.55 13.20 -16.56
N ILE A 467 3.38 13.90 -15.42
CA ILE A 467 2.06 14.26 -14.87
C ILE A 467 1.23 15.02 -15.93
N ASN A 468 1.82 15.92 -16.69
CA ASN A 468 1.12 16.62 -17.76
C ASN A 468 0.62 15.67 -18.85
N ASP A 469 1.39 14.64 -19.18
CA ASP A 469 1.05 13.65 -20.22
C ASP A 469 -0.07 12.69 -19.74
N ILE A 470 -0.16 12.42 -18.44
CA ILE A 470 -1.16 11.50 -17.89
C ILE A 470 -2.48 12.17 -17.49
N ILE A 471 -2.54 13.50 -17.42
CA ILE A 471 -3.79 14.22 -17.11
C ILE A 471 -4.97 13.73 -17.99
N PRO A 472 -4.84 13.62 -19.32
CA PRO A 472 -5.93 13.11 -20.14
C PRO A 472 -6.37 11.69 -19.79
N ILE A 473 -5.44 10.84 -19.33
CA ILE A 473 -5.72 9.46 -18.91
C ILE A 473 -6.53 9.47 -17.61
N ILE A 474 -6.08 10.25 -16.62
CA ILE A 474 -6.80 10.41 -15.34
C ILE A 474 -8.24 10.92 -15.59
N LEU A 475 -8.40 11.92 -16.47
CA LEU A 475 -9.68 12.53 -16.77
C LEU A 475 -10.61 11.63 -17.61
N ARG A 476 -10.11 10.54 -18.22
CA ARG A 476 -10.96 9.52 -18.88
C ARG A 476 -11.71 8.64 -17.89
N ASN A 477 -11.37 8.66 -16.60
CA ASN A 477 -12.05 7.87 -15.59
C ASN A 477 -13.57 8.16 -15.63
N LYS A 478 -14.36 7.10 -15.79
CA LYS A 478 -15.83 7.18 -15.91
C LYS A 478 -16.51 7.62 -14.61
N THR A 479 -15.84 7.50 -13.48
CA THR A 479 -16.38 7.95 -12.17
C THR A 479 -16.46 9.48 -12.05
N TYR A 480 -15.81 10.22 -12.96
CA TYR A 480 -15.84 11.69 -12.96
C TYR A 480 -16.86 12.24 -13.96
N GLY A 481 -17.89 12.91 -13.45
CA GLY A 481 -18.74 13.76 -14.29
C GLY A 481 -17.99 14.99 -14.82
N PRO A 482 -18.52 15.69 -15.84
CA PRO A 482 -17.85 16.82 -16.48
C PRO A 482 -17.37 17.92 -15.50
N PRO A 483 -18.15 18.35 -14.49
CA PRO A 483 -17.69 19.35 -13.53
C PRO A 483 -16.48 18.87 -12.72
N MET A 484 -16.50 17.59 -12.31
CA MET A 484 -15.38 16.99 -11.56
C MET A 484 -14.10 16.90 -12.40
N LYS A 485 -14.21 16.61 -13.70
CA LYS A 485 -13.04 16.59 -14.61
C LYS A 485 -12.39 17.96 -14.73
N ILE A 486 -13.18 19.03 -14.84
CA ILE A 486 -12.68 20.41 -14.88
C ILE A 486 -12.00 20.76 -13.56
N PHE A 487 -12.62 20.43 -12.44
CA PHE A 487 -12.06 20.66 -11.11
C PHE A 487 -10.74 19.91 -10.93
N MET A 488 -10.68 18.62 -11.29
CA MET A 488 -9.48 17.79 -11.22
C MET A 488 -8.34 18.32 -12.10
N TYR A 489 -8.67 18.77 -13.32
CA TYR A 489 -7.68 19.41 -14.19
C TYR A 489 -7.06 20.64 -13.53
N GLY A 490 -7.90 21.54 -13.01
CA GLY A 490 -7.44 22.74 -12.29
C GLY A 490 -6.59 22.41 -11.06
N LEU A 491 -7.03 21.43 -10.28
CA LEU A 491 -6.34 20.99 -9.06
C LEU A 491 -4.96 20.38 -9.37
N ILE A 492 -4.85 19.52 -10.40
CA ILE A 492 -3.58 18.94 -10.81
C ILE A 492 -2.62 20.03 -11.31
N LYS A 493 -3.11 20.98 -12.12
CA LYS A 493 -2.28 22.11 -12.60
C LYS A 493 -1.83 23.03 -11.47
N ALA A 494 -2.71 23.35 -10.54
CA ALA A 494 -2.36 24.16 -9.36
C ALA A 494 -1.36 23.41 -8.45
N GLY A 495 -1.59 22.12 -8.21
CA GLY A 495 -0.67 21.28 -7.45
C GLY A 495 0.71 21.19 -8.10
N THR A 496 0.76 20.97 -9.42
CA THR A 496 2.03 20.96 -10.19
C THR A 496 2.78 22.29 -10.04
N TRP A 497 2.07 23.42 -10.15
CA TRP A 497 2.65 24.74 -9.96
C TRP A 497 3.15 24.96 -8.53
N ALA A 498 2.35 24.56 -7.52
CA ALA A 498 2.73 24.68 -6.12
C ALA A 498 3.97 23.84 -5.77
N ILE A 499 4.04 22.60 -6.27
CA ILE A 499 5.22 21.74 -6.13
C ILE A 499 6.45 22.39 -6.78
N MET A 500 6.34 22.89 -8.01
CA MET A 500 7.44 23.59 -8.66
C MET A 500 7.93 24.81 -7.87
N ARG A 501 6.99 25.59 -7.32
CA ARG A 501 7.33 26.77 -6.51
C ARG A 501 8.03 26.38 -5.21
N TYR A 502 7.52 25.35 -4.54
CA TYR A 502 8.11 24.81 -3.31
C TYR A 502 9.53 24.29 -3.57
N LEU A 503 9.70 23.44 -4.56
CA LEU A 503 11.01 22.89 -4.93
C LEU A 503 12.02 23.96 -5.31
N ARG A 504 11.61 25.00 -6.07
CA ARG A 504 12.48 26.15 -6.37
C ARG A 504 12.86 26.98 -5.13
N GLY A 505 11.99 26.99 -4.12
CA GLY A 505 12.29 27.63 -2.83
C GLY A 505 13.36 26.91 -2.02
N LEU A 506 13.47 25.59 -2.21
CA LEU A 506 14.51 24.77 -1.59
C LEU A 506 15.88 24.90 -2.26
N CYS A 507 15.93 25.47 -3.49
CA CYS A 507 17.18 25.76 -4.24
C CYS A 507 17.82 27.09 -3.83
N LYS A 508 17.23 27.86 -2.93
CA LYS A 508 17.76 29.11 -2.42
C LYS A 508 18.29 28.97 -1.00
#